data_255637f65ab5161a1adc07108f3884e0
#
_entry.id   255637f65ab5161a1adc07108f3884e0
#
_cell.length_a   1.000
_cell.length_b   1.000
_cell.length_c   1.000
_cell.angle_alpha   90.00
_cell.angle_beta   90.00
_cell.angle_gamma   90.00
#
_symmetry.space_group_name_H-M   'P 1'
#
loop_
_entity.id
_entity.type
_entity.pdbx_description
1 polymer ?
#
loop_
_entity_poly.entity_id
_entity_poly.type
_entity_poly.pdbx_seq_one_letter_code
_entity_poly.pdbx_strand_id
1 'polypeptide(L)'
;MSVNPTSVTNPPAQFPEDFVFGGATAAYQVEGETRTHGKGKVAWDDFLEAQGRFSPDPASDFYNQYPVDLELCEEFGINGIRLSIAWSRIFPNGTGEINPEGVQFYHDLFAECHKHHVEPFVTLHHFDTPLPLFEKGDFLNRETIDAFVDFATFCFKEYADQVTYWFTFNEIWADASNTYIEGTFPGGVKAHLAEAFQCEHNMMLAHAKAVLAFHNGGFKGKIGVIQSLEFKYPLNENDPADIKAANNEHVLQNQFLLDATFRGDYAPDTLECANRLAAVSGGTIEILDEDLEIMREAALYNDYLGVNNYQCRFLKAYDGENDLHHNGTGEKGTGRWRVKGIGEHVNKPGVPTTDWDWIIYPEGLFDLLVYIKQRYPNYKQIFITENGMGYKDPYKDGFVDDQPRIDYIEQHLRWLLKAMEVGVNVGGYFLWSLQDQFSWTNGYNKRYGFFYVDFETQKRTPKASAYWYKHVAQTRRLD
;
A
#
# COMPACT_ATOMS: atom_id res chain seq x y z
N MET A 1 28.52 13.86 -13.15
CA MET A 1 28.39 15.30 -13.47
C MET A 1 27.37 15.87 -12.47
N SER A 2 27.82 16.72 -11.56
CA SER A 2 26.98 17.37 -10.56
C SER A 2 26.21 18.49 -11.26
N VAL A 3 24.89 18.37 -11.32
CA VAL A 3 24.01 19.47 -11.76
C VAL A 3 23.67 20.30 -10.52
N ASN A 4 24.15 21.53 -10.51
CA ASN A 4 23.78 22.55 -9.53
C ASN A 4 22.25 22.80 -9.59
N PRO A 5 21.57 22.96 -8.46
CA PRO A 5 20.17 23.37 -8.46
C PRO A 5 20.07 24.87 -8.74
N THR A 6 20.08 25.25 -10.02
CA THR A 6 19.72 26.61 -10.42
C THR A 6 18.19 26.70 -10.45
N SER A 7 17.66 27.70 -9.75
CA SER A 7 16.27 28.13 -9.72
C SER A 7 15.68 28.18 -11.14
N VAL A 8 14.87 27.17 -11.47
CA VAL A 8 14.10 27.16 -12.70
C VAL A 8 12.79 27.92 -12.44
N THR A 9 12.72 29.15 -12.92
CA THR A 9 11.49 29.91 -13.04
C THR A 9 10.70 29.41 -14.26
N ASN A 10 10.18 28.21 -14.20
CA ASN A 10 9.12 27.76 -15.10
C ASN A 10 7.76 28.08 -14.48
N PRO A 11 6.70 28.34 -15.29
CA PRO A 11 5.35 28.48 -14.74
C PRO A 11 5.02 27.26 -13.88
N PRO A 12 4.30 27.42 -12.76
CA PRO A 12 4.01 26.32 -11.86
C PRO A 12 3.37 25.18 -12.65
N ALA A 13 3.95 23.99 -12.57
CA ALA A 13 3.40 22.79 -13.17
C ALA A 13 1.98 22.58 -12.62
N GLN A 14 1.04 22.25 -13.49
CA GLN A 14 -0.37 22.09 -13.15
C GLN A 14 -0.77 20.62 -13.36
N PHE A 15 -1.51 20.07 -12.40
CA PHE A 15 -2.13 18.76 -12.56
C PHE A 15 -3.27 18.80 -13.59
N PRO A 16 -3.49 17.70 -14.37
CA PRO A 16 -4.60 17.56 -15.30
C PRO A 16 -5.98 17.80 -14.67
N GLU A 17 -6.97 18.16 -15.48
CA GLU A 17 -8.34 18.40 -14.98
C GLU A 17 -8.99 17.15 -14.39
N ASP A 18 -8.68 15.98 -14.93
CA ASP A 18 -9.17 14.67 -14.50
C ASP A 18 -8.30 14.00 -13.40
N PHE A 19 -7.28 14.71 -12.92
CA PHE A 19 -6.41 14.18 -11.87
C PHE A 19 -7.17 14.02 -10.54
N VAL A 20 -7.06 12.84 -9.91
CA VAL A 20 -7.70 12.55 -8.63
C VAL A 20 -6.83 13.03 -7.48
N PHE A 21 -7.37 13.93 -6.65
CA PHE A 21 -6.81 14.31 -5.37
C PHE A 21 -7.53 13.54 -4.27
N GLY A 22 -6.91 12.47 -3.79
CA GLY A 22 -7.55 11.51 -2.92
C GLY A 22 -6.97 11.44 -1.51
N GLY A 23 -7.71 10.74 -0.66
CA GLY A 23 -7.25 10.25 0.63
C GLY A 23 -7.45 8.74 0.74
N ALA A 24 -6.55 8.05 1.42
CA ALA A 24 -6.59 6.60 1.54
C ALA A 24 -6.89 6.15 2.98
N THR A 25 -7.58 5.02 3.09
CA THR A 25 -7.92 4.32 4.34
C THR A 25 -7.83 2.80 4.12
N ALA A 26 -7.90 2.04 5.21
CA ALA A 26 -8.06 0.59 5.17
C ALA A 26 -9.06 0.14 6.24
N ALA A 27 -9.96 -0.79 5.91
CA ALA A 27 -11.08 -1.20 6.74
C ALA A 27 -10.67 -1.51 8.18
N TYR A 28 -9.70 -2.41 8.39
CA TYR A 28 -9.26 -2.80 9.72
C TYR A 28 -8.65 -1.67 10.54
N GLN A 29 -8.04 -0.68 9.86
CA GLN A 29 -7.36 0.44 10.52
C GLN A 29 -8.30 1.59 10.90
N VAL A 30 -9.48 1.68 10.29
CA VAL A 30 -10.38 2.82 10.49
C VAL A 30 -11.76 2.45 11.03
N GLU A 31 -12.31 1.29 10.63
CA GLU A 31 -13.73 0.99 10.86
C GLU A 31 -14.08 0.86 12.35
N GLY A 32 -13.23 0.20 13.14
CA GLY A 32 -13.64 -0.30 14.44
C GLY A 32 -14.67 -1.41 14.30
N GLU A 33 -15.55 -1.58 15.29
CA GLU A 33 -16.63 -2.59 15.26
C GLU A 33 -16.12 -3.98 14.85
N THR A 34 -14.95 -4.35 15.40
CA THR A 34 -14.19 -5.53 14.97
C THR A 34 -14.85 -6.85 15.34
N ARG A 35 -15.79 -6.83 16.31
CA ARG A 35 -16.48 -8.04 16.84
C ARG A 35 -18.01 -7.89 16.86
N THR A 36 -18.55 -6.94 16.13
CA THR A 36 -19.98 -6.64 16.08
C THR A 36 -20.52 -6.80 14.67
N HIS A 37 -21.80 -6.63 14.48
CA HIS A 37 -22.46 -6.63 13.17
C HIS A 37 -22.13 -7.88 12.32
N GLY A 38 -21.98 -9.03 12.98
CA GLY A 38 -21.72 -10.30 12.30
C GLY A 38 -20.33 -10.46 11.69
N LYS A 39 -19.41 -9.50 11.91
CA LYS A 39 -18.05 -9.59 11.40
C LYS A 39 -17.28 -10.76 12.03
N GLY A 40 -16.63 -11.59 11.19
CA GLY A 40 -15.73 -12.63 11.62
C GLY A 40 -14.36 -12.11 12.05
N LYS A 41 -13.63 -12.93 12.79
CA LYS A 41 -12.25 -12.61 13.18
C LYS A 41 -11.30 -12.65 11.98
N VAL A 42 -10.26 -11.82 12.08
CA VAL A 42 -9.08 -11.85 11.20
C VAL A 42 -7.84 -12.22 12.02
N ALA A 43 -6.76 -12.58 11.36
CA ALA A 43 -5.51 -12.98 12.02
C ALA A 43 -4.96 -11.89 12.97
N TRP A 44 -5.16 -10.63 12.62
CA TRP A 44 -4.75 -9.48 13.45
C TRP A 44 -5.45 -9.41 14.80
N ASP A 45 -6.70 -9.87 14.92
CA ASP A 45 -7.45 -9.81 16.18
C ASP A 45 -6.73 -10.62 17.27
N ASP A 46 -6.38 -11.86 16.96
CA ASP A 46 -5.69 -12.74 17.90
C ASP A 46 -4.22 -12.30 18.13
N PHE A 47 -3.57 -11.79 17.07
CA PHE A 47 -2.20 -11.32 17.16
C PHE A 47 -2.04 -10.10 18.07
N LEU A 48 -2.92 -9.11 17.95
CA LEU A 48 -2.91 -7.93 18.81
C LEU A 48 -3.35 -8.23 20.24
N GLU A 49 -4.36 -9.10 20.41
CA GLU A 49 -4.81 -9.55 21.73
C GLU A 49 -3.67 -10.26 22.49
N ALA A 50 -2.92 -11.12 21.81
CA ALA A 50 -1.77 -11.81 22.39
C ALA A 50 -0.64 -10.85 22.81
N GLN A 51 -0.46 -9.74 22.08
CA GLN A 51 0.55 -8.72 22.42
C GLN A 51 0.12 -7.82 23.58
N GLY A 52 -1.19 -7.59 23.75
CA GLY A 52 -1.73 -6.71 24.80
C GLY A 52 -1.29 -5.24 24.67
N ARG A 53 -0.91 -4.80 23.46
CA ARG A 53 -0.33 -3.46 23.23
C ARG A 53 -1.34 -2.45 22.74
N PHE A 54 -2.17 -2.85 21.78
CA PHE A 54 -3.10 -1.97 21.08
C PHE A 54 -4.42 -2.70 20.81
N SER A 55 -5.50 -1.95 20.72
CA SER A 55 -6.79 -2.41 20.20
C SER A 55 -7.12 -1.66 18.91
N PRO A 56 -7.57 -2.35 17.84
CA PRO A 56 -8.06 -1.71 16.62
C PRO A 56 -9.51 -1.22 16.76
N ASP A 57 -10.07 -1.24 17.96
CA ASP A 57 -11.44 -0.86 18.27
C ASP A 57 -11.46 0.19 19.40
N PRO A 58 -12.06 1.37 19.21
CA PRO A 58 -12.88 1.77 18.05
C PRO A 58 -12.08 2.26 16.82
N ALA A 59 -10.75 2.30 16.82
CA ALA A 59 -9.94 2.93 15.80
C ALA A 59 -10.37 4.40 15.60
N SER A 60 -10.67 4.81 14.36
CA SER A 60 -11.30 6.10 14.08
C SER A 60 -12.83 5.98 13.89
N ASP A 61 -13.40 4.88 14.31
CA ASP A 61 -14.86 4.63 14.31
C ASP A 61 -15.52 4.92 12.95
N PHE A 62 -14.81 4.62 11.85
CA PHE A 62 -15.27 4.93 10.51
C PHE A 62 -16.58 4.21 10.17
N TYR A 63 -16.83 3.03 10.78
CA TYR A 63 -18.10 2.33 10.61
C TYR A 63 -19.32 3.22 10.94
N ASN A 64 -19.20 4.08 11.94
CA ASN A 64 -20.25 5.00 12.35
C ASN A 64 -20.04 6.45 11.84
N GLN A 65 -18.79 6.83 11.59
CA GLN A 65 -18.40 8.21 11.29
C GLN A 65 -18.17 8.49 9.79
N TYR A 66 -18.29 7.50 8.90
CA TYR A 66 -18.05 7.71 7.46
C TYR A 66 -18.86 8.87 6.85
N PRO A 67 -20.10 9.19 7.29
CA PRO A 67 -20.79 10.35 6.74
C PRO A 67 -20.08 11.66 7.04
N VAL A 68 -19.51 11.80 8.24
CA VAL A 68 -18.72 12.98 8.64
C VAL A 68 -17.41 13.05 7.85
N ASP A 69 -16.74 11.91 7.69
CA ASP A 69 -15.46 11.84 6.98
C ASP A 69 -15.64 12.16 5.48
N LEU A 70 -16.75 11.72 4.87
CA LEU A 70 -17.07 12.03 3.46
C LEU A 70 -17.53 13.47 3.25
N GLU A 71 -18.27 14.07 4.20
CA GLU A 71 -18.57 15.50 4.19
C GLU A 71 -17.27 16.33 4.24
N LEU A 72 -16.30 15.93 5.05
CA LEU A 72 -14.97 16.55 5.09
C LEU A 72 -14.22 16.39 3.76
N CYS A 73 -14.32 15.24 3.10
CA CYS A 73 -13.75 15.07 1.76
C CYS A 73 -14.29 16.12 0.79
N GLU A 74 -15.60 16.28 0.70
CA GLU A 74 -16.25 17.28 -0.17
C GLU A 74 -15.80 18.70 0.20
N GLU A 75 -15.85 19.05 1.50
CA GLU A 75 -15.44 20.37 1.98
C GLU A 75 -13.99 20.70 1.61
N PHE A 76 -13.08 19.71 1.70
CA PHE A 76 -11.65 19.89 1.46
C PHE A 76 -11.20 19.58 0.02
N GLY A 77 -12.15 19.36 -0.90
CA GLY A 77 -11.85 19.15 -2.34
C GLY A 77 -11.18 17.80 -2.64
N ILE A 78 -11.34 16.83 -1.75
CA ILE A 78 -10.90 15.45 -1.93
C ILE A 78 -11.96 14.73 -2.76
N ASN A 79 -11.64 14.40 -4.02
CA ASN A 79 -12.60 13.85 -4.99
C ASN A 79 -12.47 12.34 -5.20
N GLY A 80 -11.61 11.68 -4.45
CA GLY A 80 -11.46 10.22 -4.42
C GLY A 80 -11.14 9.72 -3.03
N ILE A 81 -11.77 8.64 -2.61
CA ILE A 81 -11.42 7.92 -1.38
C ILE A 81 -10.97 6.51 -1.74
N ARG A 82 -9.77 6.14 -1.33
CA ARG A 82 -9.37 4.75 -1.36
C ARG A 82 -9.74 4.11 -0.03
N LEU A 83 -10.46 3.01 -0.10
CA LEU A 83 -10.90 2.24 1.06
C LEU A 83 -10.82 0.74 0.76
N SER A 84 -10.96 -0.11 1.76
CA SER A 84 -11.03 -1.55 1.55
C SER A 84 -12.33 -2.13 2.06
N ILE A 85 -12.76 -3.26 1.47
CA ILE A 85 -13.85 -4.08 1.99
C ILE A 85 -13.23 -5.11 2.94
N ALA A 86 -13.65 -5.13 4.21
CA ALA A 86 -13.24 -6.18 5.13
C ALA A 86 -13.84 -7.52 4.70
N TRP A 87 -13.00 -8.44 4.22
CA TRP A 87 -13.43 -9.75 3.75
C TRP A 87 -14.27 -10.48 4.80
N SER A 88 -13.83 -10.49 6.06
CA SER A 88 -14.55 -11.14 7.17
C SER A 88 -15.84 -10.44 7.59
N ARG A 89 -16.10 -9.21 7.09
CA ARG A 89 -17.39 -8.55 7.29
C ARG A 89 -18.43 -9.05 6.29
N ILE A 90 -18.02 -9.48 5.11
CA ILE A 90 -18.88 -10.08 4.08
C ILE A 90 -19.00 -11.59 4.31
N PHE A 91 -17.88 -12.30 4.43
CA PHE A 91 -17.80 -13.74 4.71
C PHE A 91 -17.11 -13.95 6.06
N PRO A 92 -17.85 -14.08 7.16
CA PRO A 92 -17.28 -14.16 8.51
C PRO A 92 -16.24 -15.27 8.70
N ASN A 93 -16.37 -16.36 7.96
CA ASN A 93 -15.44 -17.49 7.97
C ASN A 93 -14.53 -17.53 6.73
N GLY A 94 -14.51 -16.46 5.94
CA GLY A 94 -13.74 -16.36 4.68
C GLY A 94 -14.44 -17.01 3.48
N THR A 95 -15.32 -17.96 3.71
CA THR A 95 -16.13 -18.67 2.70
C THR A 95 -17.51 -19.02 3.26
N GLY A 96 -18.43 -19.45 2.40
CA GLY A 96 -19.73 -20.02 2.79
C GLY A 96 -20.79 -18.96 3.06
N GLU A 97 -21.21 -18.80 4.31
CA GLU A 97 -22.30 -17.91 4.67
C GLU A 97 -21.94 -16.44 4.52
N ILE A 98 -22.83 -15.67 3.87
CA ILE A 98 -22.71 -14.22 3.68
C ILE A 98 -23.39 -13.50 4.83
N ASN A 99 -22.75 -12.50 5.38
CA ASN A 99 -23.31 -11.61 6.39
C ASN A 99 -24.05 -10.42 5.73
N PRO A 100 -25.38 -10.41 5.74
CA PRO A 100 -26.15 -9.38 5.05
C PRO A 100 -25.97 -7.98 5.66
N GLU A 101 -25.67 -7.88 6.95
CA GLU A 101 -25.41 -6.60 7.61
C GLU A 101 -24.10 -5.96 7.12
N GLY A 102 -23.06 -6.77 6.91
CA GLY A 102 -21.81 -6.31 6.33
C GLY A 102 -21.95 -5.89 4.87
N VAL A 103 -22.77 -6.64 4.09
CA VAL A 103 -23.07 -6.27 2.70
C VAL A 103 -23.78 -4.92 2.65
N GLN A 104 -24.79 -4.70 3.49
CA GLN A 104 -25.55 -3.46 3.52
C GLN A 104 -24.68 -2.27 3.93
N PHE A 105 -23.77 -2.45 4.89
CA PHE A 105 -22.85 -1.39 5.32
C PHE A 105 -22.06 -0.82 4.14
N TYR A 106 -21.51 -1.65 3.27
CA TYR A 106 -20.77 -1.16 2.11
C TYR A 106 -21.67 -0.55 1.04
N HIS A 107 -22.91 -1.01 0.85
CA HIS A 107 -23.88 -0.31 0.01
C HIS A 107 -24.13 1.12 0.49
N ASP A 108 -24.34 1.29 1.80
CA ASP A 108 -24.58 2.59 2.40
C ASP A 108 -23.35 3.50 2.32
N LEU A 109 -22.17 2.95 2.54
CA LEU A 109 -20.90 3.67 2.42
C LEU A 109 -20.66 4.18 0.99
N PHE A 110 -20.88 3.34 -0.03
CA PHE A 110 -20.70 3.76 -1.42
C PHE A 110 -21.76 4.77 -1.86
N ALA A 111 -22.99 4.62 -1.38
CA ALA A 111 -24.04 5.63 -1.62
C ALA A 111 -23.67 6.98 -1.02
N GLU A 112 -23.09 7.01 0.18
CA GLU A 112 -22.63 8.24 0.81
C GLU A 112 -21.43 8.84 0.08
N CYS A 113 -20.48 8.02 -0.44
CA CYS A 113 -19.41 8.49 -1.32
C CYS A 113 -19.97 9.27 -2.51
N HIS A 114 -20.93 8.70 -3.23
CA HIS A 114 -21.53 9.35 -4.39
C HIS A 114 -22.33 10.61 -4.05
N LYS A 115 -23.02 10.62 -2.90
CA LYS A 115 -23.72 11.80 -2.39
C LYS A 115 -22.81 12.99 -2.20
N HIS A 116 -21.58 12.76 -1.74
CA HIS A 116 -20.54 13.78 -1.54
C HIS A 116 -19.59 13.97 -2.73
N HIS A 117 -19.90 13.39 -3.90
CA HIS A 117 -19.06 13.49 -5.11
C HIS A 117 -17.63 12.97 -4.92
N VAL A 118 -17.44 11.99 -4.06
CA VAL A 118 -16.17 11.32 -3.78
C VAL A 118 -16.17 9.95 -4.44
N GLU A 119 -15.31 9.73 -5.42
CA GLU A 119 -15.23 8.45 -6.13
C GLU A 119 -14.60 7.37 -5.25
N PRO A 120 -15.25 6.21 -5.02
CA PRO A 120 -14.67 5.12 -4.27
C PRO A 120 -13.67 4.31 -5.12
N PHE A 121 -12.45 4.15 -4.61
CA PHE A 121 -11.39 3.29 -5.10
C PHE A 121 -11.25 2.11 -4.13
N VAL A 122 -11.73 0.94 -4.51
CA VAL A 122 -12.00 -0.16 -3.58
C VAL A 122 -10.94 -1.24 -3.65
N THR A 123 -10.27 -1.51 -2.53
CA THR A 123 -9.32 -2.61 -2.34
C THR A 123 -10.05 -3.80 -1.71
N LEU A 124 -9.83 -5.01 -2.23
CA LEU A 124 -10.49 -6.22 -1.73
C LEU A 124 -9.76 -6.89 -0.57
N HIS A 125 -8.42 -6.80 -0.53
CA HIS A 125 -7.63 -7.35 0.58
C HIS A 125 -6.57 -6.34 1.02
N HIS A 126 -6.59 -6.00 2.32
CA HIS A 126 -5.63 -5.10 2.95
C HIS A 126 -5.14 -5.70 4.28
N PHE A 127 -4.38 -6.81 4.18
CA PHE A 127 -3.76 -7.55 5.29
C PHE A 127 -4.74 -8.22 6.26
N ASP A 128 -6.01 -8.31 5.93
CA ASP A 128 -7.09 -8.72 6.82
C ASP A 128 -7.72 -10.07 6.44
N THR A 129 -6.88 -11.06 6.15
CA THR A 129 -7.32 -12.43 5.87
C THR A 129 -8.19 -12.96 7.01
N PRO A 130 -9.39 -13.52 6.72
CA PRO A 130 -10.23 -14.18 7.72
C PRO A 130 -9.48 -15.27 8.48
N LEU A 131 -9.63 -15.29 9.81
CA LEU A 131 -8.87 -16.18 10.69
C LEU A 131 -8.91 -17.66 10.27
N PRO A 132 -10.06 -18.24 9.86
CA PRO A 132 -10.09 -19.66 9.44
C PRO A 132 -9.26 -19.97 8.19
N LEU A 133 -9.03 -19.00 7.30
CA LEU A 133 -8.15 -19.16 6.14
C LEU A 133 -6.69 -18.97 6.54
N PHE A 134 -6.42 -18.01 7.41
CA PHE A 134 -5.08 -17.81 7.96
C PHE A 134 -4.57 -19.05 8.70
N GLU A 135 -5.39 -19.67 9.56
CA GLU A 135 -5.05 -20.90 10.30
C GLU A 135 -4.74 -22.09 9.39
N LYS A 136 -5.22 -22.10 8.16
CA LYS A 136 -4.93 -23.11 7.14
C LYS A 136 -3.66 -22.82 6.35
N GLY A 137 -2.95 -21.72 6.63
CA GLY A 137 -1.70 -21.36 5.98
C GLY A 137 -1.79 -20.12 5.07
N ASP A 138 -2.89 -19.34 5.15
CA ASP A 138 -3.08 -18.11 4.39
C ASP A 138 -2.77 -18.32 2.88
N PHE A 139 -2.16 -17.37 2.20
CA PHE A 139 -1.80 -17.47 0.78
C PHE A 139 -0.67 -18.45 0.46
N LEU A 140 0.00 -19.08 1.44
CA LEU A 140 0.80 -20.26 1.17
C LEU A 140 -0.06 -21.48 0.85
N ASN A 141 -1.32 -21.49 1.27
CA ASN A 141 -2.30 -22.52 0.92
C ASN A 141 -3.09 -22.09 -0.33
N ARG A 142 -3.03 -22.90 -1.39
CA ARG A 142 -3.72 -22.60 -2.67
C ARG A 142 -5.25 -22.54 -2.53
N GLU A 143 -5.87 -23.17 -1.53
CA GLU A 143 -7.30 -23.05 -1.25
C GLU A 143 -7.71 -21.59 -0.91
N THR A 144 -6.81 -20.82 -0.30
CA THR A 144 -7.04 -19.40 -0.01
C THR A 144 -7.14 -18.55 -1.29
N ILE A 145 -6.41 -18.95 -2.34
CA ILE A 145 -6.51 -18.32 -3.67
C ILE A 145 -7.94 -18.40 -4.20
N ASP A 146 -8.51 -19.61 -4.19
CA ASP A 146 -9.86 -19.82 -4.72
C ASP A 146 -10.92 -19.13 -3.84
N ALA A 147 -10.76 -19.18 -2.51
CA ALA A 147 -11.63 -18.46 -1.58
C ALA A 147 -11.59 -16.93 -1.79
N PHE A 148 -10.42 -16.36 -2.10
CA PHE A 148 -10.29 -14.95 -2.44
C PHE A 148 -11.00 -14.60 -3.76
N VAL A 149 -10.88 -15.45 -4.77
CA VAL A 149 -11.54 -15.25 -6.07
C VAL A 149 -13.06 -15.29 -5.93
N ASP A 150 -13.59 -16.18 -5.09
CA ASP A 150 -15.02 -16.23 -4.79
C ASP A 150 -15.51 -14.95 -4.09
N PHE A 151 -14.76 -14.48 -3.09
CA PHE A 151 -15.03 -13.20 -2.42
C PHE A 151 -14.97 -12.01 -3.40
N ALA A 152 -13.92 -11.94 -4.22
CA ALA A 152 -13.76 -10.88 -5.22
C ALA A 152 -14.92 -10.87 -6.21
N THR A 153 -15.28 -12.05 -6.73
CA THR A 153 -16.40 -12.21 -7.69
C THR A 153 -17.72 -11.79 -7.08
N PHE A 154 -17.96 -12.13 -5.80
CA PHE A 154 -19.12 -11.66 -5.07
C PHE A 154 -19.16 -10.13 -5.02
N CYS A 155 -18.07 -9.49 -4.62
CA CYS A 155 -17.98 -8.02 -4.53
C CYS A 155 -18.19 -7.34 -5.89
N PHE A 156 -17.58 -7.85 -6.96
CA PHE A 156 -17.74 -7.31 -8.30
C PHE A 156 -19.19 -7.34 -8.76
N LYS A 157 -19.91 -8.42 -8.42
CA LYS A 157 -21.32 -8.57 -8.77
C LYS A 157 -22.24 -7.70 -7.90
N GLU A 158 -22.00 -7.69 -6.59
CA GLU A 158 -22.85 -7.03 -5.61
C GLU A 158 -22.80 -5.50 -5.75
N TYR A 159 -21.59 -4.95 -5.93
CA TYR A 159 -21.38 -3.51 -5.97
C TYR A 159 -21.13 -2.95 -7.38
N ALA A 160 -21.49 -3.70 -8.43
CA ALA A 160 -21.22 -3.35 -9.84
C ALA A 160 -21.73 -1.96 -10.26
N ASP A 161 -22.82 -1.49 -9.67
CA ASP A 161 -23.44 -0.20 -10.00
C ASP A 161 -22.90 0.96 -9.15
N GLN A 162 -22.07 0.66 -8.14
CA GLN A 162 -21.57 1.66 -7.18
C GLN A 162 -20.04 1.86 -7.22
N VAL A 163 -19.29 0.89 -7.75
CA VAL A 163 -17.82 0.93 -7.74
C VAL A 163 -17.27 0.80 -9.16
N THR A 164 -16.49 1.80 -9.55
CA THR A 164 -15.82 1.84 -10.86
C THR A 164 -14.38 1.33 -10.77
N TYR A 165 -13.66 1.62 -9.67
CA TYR A 165 -12.24 1.36 -9.53
C TYR A 165 -11.96 0.29 -8.49
N TRP A 166 -11.41 -0.85 -8.95
CA TRP A 166 -11.13 -2.01 -8.13
C TRP A 166 -9.64 -2.28 -8.03
N PHE A 167 -9.18 -2.60 -6.83
CA PHE A 167 -7.87 -3.18 -6.56
C PHE A 167 -8.03 -4.52 -5.86
N THR A 168 -7.32 -5.53 -6.31
CA THR A 168 -7.40 -6.87 -5.70
C THR A 168 -6.71 -6.89 -4.34
N PHE A 169 -5.44 -6.50 -4.30
CA PHE A 169 -4.60 -6.52 -3.10
C PHE A 169 -3.98 -5.17 -2.84
N ASN A 170 -3.75 -4.90 -1.56
CA ASN A 170 -2.83 -3.88 -1.09
C ASN A 170 -1.48 -4.51 -0.77
N GLU A 171 -0.39 -3.98 -1.34
CA GLU A 171 0.99 -4.22 -0.94
C GLU A 171 1.35 -5.70 -0.70
N ILE A 172 1.31 -6.52 -1.73
CA ILE A 172 1.67 -7.94 -1.64
C ILE A 172 3.06 -8.12 -0.99
N TRP A 173 4.04 -7.28 -1.35
CA TRP A 173 5.34 -7.27 -0.71
C TRP A 173 5.27 -7.03 0.80
N ALA A 174 4.50 -6.03 1.26
CA ALA A 174 4.43 -5.70 2.68
C ALA A 174 3.79 -6.84 3.48
N ASP A 175 2.77 -7.50 2.93
CA ASP A 175 2.16 -8.67 3.54
C ASP A 175 3.18 -9.81 3.66
N ALA A 176 3.81 -10.19 2.56
CA ALA A 176 4.80 -11.26 2.53
C ALA A 176 6.05 -10.94 3.39
N SER A 177 6.60 -9.73 3.30
CA SER A 177 7.83 -9.39 4.02
C SER A 177 7.62 -9.25 5.52
N ASN A 178 6.54 -8.58 5.94
CA ASN A 178 6.26 -8.42 7.37
C ASN A 178 5.88 -9.74 8.04
N THR A 179 5.26 -10.68 7.30
CA THR A 179 4.94 -12.01 7.83
C THR A 179 6.14 -12.93 7.83
N TYR A 180 6.90 -13.01 6.72
CA TYR A 180 7.92 -14.05 6.52
C TYR A 180 9.37 -13.57 6.64
N ILE A 181 9.65 -12.26 6.56
CA ILE A 181 11.02 -11.74 6.66
C ILE A 181 11.23 -10.98 7.96
N GLU A 182 10.36 -10.04 8.29
CA GLU A 182 10.49 -9.17 9.48
C GLU A 182 9.84 -9.77 10.73
N GLY A 183 8.81 -10.59 10.56
CA GLY A 183 8.06 -11.19 11.65
C GLY A 183 7.24 -10.21 12.48
N THR A 184 6.79 -9.13 11.88
CA THR A 184 6.02 -8.04 12.52
C THR A 184 4.52 -8.15 12.33
N PHE A 185 4.08 -8.95 11.36
CA PHE A 185 2.67 -9.28 11.10
C PHE A 185 2.30 -10.66 11.68
N PRO A 186 1.00 -11.00 11.72
CA PRO A 186 0.56 -12.36 12.12
C PRO A 186 1.34 -13.45 11.36
N GLY A 187 1.67 -14.54 12.05
CA GLY A 187 2.59 -15.56 11.54
C GLY A 187 4.01 -15.41 12.08
N GLY A 188 4.52 -14.18 12.15
CA GLY A 188 5.67 -13.78 12.97
C GLY A 188 7.00 -14.51 12.74
N VAL A 189 7.31 -14.98 11.53
CA VAL A 189 8.58 -15.66 11.20
C VAL A 189 9.59 -14.70 10.59
N LYS A 190 10.90 -14.98 10.76
CA LYS A 190 11.96 -14.10 10.30
C LYS A 190 12.87 -14.76 9.25
N ALA A 191 13.22 -13.99 8.23
CA ALA A 191 14.19 -14.36 7.20
C ALA A 191 13.85 -15.62 6.39
N HIS A 192 12.56 -15.91 6.21
CA HIS A 192 12.02 -16.99 5.41
C HIS A 192 11.79 -16.51 3.97
N LEU A 193 12.86 -16.32 3.20
CA LEU A 193 12.81 -15.71 1.86
C LEU A 193 12.02 -16.56 0.85
N ALA A 194 12.11 -17.88 0.95
CA ALA A 194 11.39 -18.79 0.06
C ALA A 194 9.86 -18.66 0.24
N GLU A 195 9.41 -18.63 1.48
CA GLU A 195 7.99 -18.46 1.83
C GLU A 195 7.48 -17.08 1.44
N ALA A 196 8.31 -16.03 1.57
CA ALA A 196 7.96 -14.70 1.10
C ALA A 196 7.69 -14.68 -0.41
N PHE A 197 8.61 -15.18 -1.23
CA PHE A 197 8.41 -15.30 -2.69
C PHE A 197 7.23 -16.21 -3.06
N GLN A 198 7.03 -17.33 -2.33
CA GLN A 198 5.89 -18.19 -2.59
C GLN A 198 4.56 -17.52 -2.30
N CYS A 199 4.49 -16.75 -1.20
CA CYS A 199 3.32 -15.95 -0.86
C CYS A 199 3.04 -14.90 -1.94
N GLU A 200 4.07 -14.17 -2.38
CA GLU A 200 3.96 -13.21 -3.48
C GLU A 200 3.43 -13.85 -4.76
N HIS A 201 4.00 -14.99 -5.15
CA HIS A 201 3.53 -15.72 -6.33
C HIS A 201 2.06 -16.12 -6.23
N ASN A 202 1.67 -16.71 -5.11
CA ASN A 202 0.31 -17.18 -4.88
C ASN A 202 -0.70 -16.01 -4.83
N MET A 203 -0.33 -14.88 -4.22
CA MET A 203 -1.18 -13.68 -4.22
C MET A 203 -1.29 -13.07 -5.63
N MET A 204 -0.21 -13.09 -6.42
CA MET A 204 -0.27 -12.65 -7.83
C MET A 204 -1.11 -13.59 -8.70
N LEU A 205 -1.10 -14.88 -8.42
CA LEU A 205 -2.02 -15.82 -9.06
C LEU A 205 -3.48 -15.55 -8.67
N ALA A 206 -3.74 -15.27 -7.39
CA ALA A 206 -5.07 -14.87 -6.92
C ALA A 206 -5.54 -13.57 -7.58
N HIS A 207 -4.65 -12.58 -7.71
CA HIS A 207 -4.90 -11.35 -8.48
C HIS A 207 -5.27 -11.68 -9.93
N ALA A 208 -4.48 -12.50 -10.61
CA ALA A 208 -4.71 -12.88 -11.99
C ALA A 208 -6.07 -13.56 -12.19
N LYS A 209 -6.41 -14.53 -11.34
CA LYS A 209 -7.73 -15.19 -11.37
C LYS A 209 -8.88 -14.21 -11.13
N ALA A 210 -8.72 -13.26 -10.19
CA ALA A 210 -9.73 -12.24 -9.92
C ALA A 210 -9.90 -11.26 -11.11
N VAL A 211 -8.81 -10.86 -11.77
CA VAL A 211 -8.85 -10.04 -13.00
C VAL A 211 -9.61 -10.76 -14.11
N LEU A 212 -9.35 -12.05 -14.31
CA LEU A 212 -10.08 -12.86 -15.31
C LEU A 212 -11.55 -13.03 -14.93
N ALA A 213 -11.87 -13.23 -13.65
CA ALA A 213 -13.25 -13.29 -13.17
C ALA A 213 -14.00 -11.97 -13.43
N PHE A 214 -13.34 -10.84 -13.20
CA PHE A 214 -13.87 -9.50 -13.49
C PHE A 214 -14.14 -9.32 -14.99
N HIS A 215 -13.16 -9.62 -15.82
CA HIS A 215 -13.25 -9.47 -17.27
C HIS A 215 -14.32 -10.41 -17.88
N ASN A 216 -14.25 -11.69 -17.56
CA ASN A 216 -15.15 -12.71 -18.09
C ASN A 216 -16.60 -12.56 -17.56
N GLY A 217 -16.77 -11.97 -16.38
CA GLY A 217 -18.08 -11.61 -15.82
C GLY A 217 -18.74 -10.42 -16.53
N GLY A 218 -18.00 -9.72 -17.41
CA GLY A 218 -18.50 -8.54 -18.13
C GLY A 218 -18.81 -7.36 -17.23
N PHE A 219 -18.19 -7.28 -16.05
CA PHE A 219 -18.37 -6.17 -15.12
C PHE A 219 -17.83 -4.88 -15.68
N LYS A 220 -18.55 -3.79 -15.43
CA LYS A 220 -18.10 -2.44 -15.81
C LYS A 220 -17.11 -1.92 -14.79
N GLY A 221 -16.23 -1.03 -15.24
CA GLY A 221 -15.22 -0.41 -14.41
C GLY A 221 -13.81 -0.86 -14.80
N LYS A 222 -12.89 -0.70 -13.88
CA LYS A 222 -11.45 -0.94 -14.08
C LYS A 222 -10.88 -1.70 -12.89
N ILE A 223 -9.89 -2.54 -13.16
CA ILE A 223 -9.25 -3.38 -12.15
C ILE A 223 -7.73 -3.33 -12.24
N GLY A 224 -7.07 -3.37 -11.09
CA GLY A 224 -5.62 -3.43 -10.96
C GLY A 224 -5.18 -4.02 -9.63
N VAL A 225 -3.91 -3.83 -9.30
CA VAL A 225 -3.29 -4.25 -8.04
C VAL A 225 -2.48 -3.09 -7.46
N ILE A 226 -2.35 -3.04 -6.14
CA ILE A 226 -1.50 -2.06 -5.47
C ILE A 226 -0.23 -2.74 -4.96
N GLN A 227 0.91 -2.17 -5.31
CA GLN A 227 2.22 -2.64 -4.88
C GLN A 227 2.94 -1.57 -4.05
N SER A 228 3.59 -2.00 -2.98
CA SER A 228 4.52 -1.17 -2.21
C SER A 228 5.88 -1.20 -2.88
N LEU A 229 6.22 -0.12 -3.55
CA LEU A 229 7.42 -0.04 -4.38
C LEU A 229 8.36 1.06 -3.89
N GLU A 230 9.64 0.75 -3.82
CA GLU A 230 10.69 1.68 -3.41
C GLU A 230 11.87 1.57 -4.37
N PHE A 231 12.41 2.71 -4.84
CA PHE A 231 13.63 2.66 -5.64
C PHE A 231 14.83 2.28 -4.76
N LYS A 232 15.71 1.42 -5.26
CA LYS A 232 16.86 0.88 -4.53
C LYS A 232 18.15 1.43 -5.10
N TYR A 233 18.88 2.19 -4.27
CA TYR A 233 20.17 2.76 -4.60
C TYR A 233 21.29 1.99 -3.92
N PRO A 234 22.41 1.66 -4.61
CA PRO A 234 23.62 1.26 -3.91
C PRO A 234 24.15 2.45 -3.09
N LEU A 235 24.65 2.20 -1.87
CA LEU A 235 25.27 3.27 -1.08
C LEU A 235 26.48 3.85 -1.80
N ASN A 236 27.29 2.97 -2.40
CA ASN A 236 28.41 3.34 -3.26
C ASN A 236 28.16 2.82 -4.68
N GLU A 237 27.88 3.73 -5.60
CA GLU A 237 27.59 3.43 -7.01
C GLU A 237 28.77 2.77 -7.78
N ASN A 238 29.98 2.84 -7.21
CA ASN A 238 31.19 2.24 -7.79
C ASN A 238 31.59 0.92 -7.11
N ASP A 239 30.85 0.47 -6.09
CA ASP A 239 31.09 -0.82 -5.43
C ASP A 239 30.16 -1.90 -6.00
N PRO A 240 30.72 -2.92 -6.71
CA PRO A 240 29.89 -4.01 -7.23
C PRO A 240 29.10 -4.78 -6.17
N ALA A 241 29.57 -4.81 -4.93
CA ALA A 241 28.90 -5.51 -3.85
C ALA A 241 27.64 -4.72 -3.37
N ASP A 242 27.73 -3.39 -3.26
CA ASP A 242 26.57 -2.53 -2.95
C ASP A 242 25.56 -2.52 -4.10
N ILE A 243 26.03 -2.49 -5.36
CA ILE A 243 25.16 -2.61 -6.55
C ILE A 243 24.39 -3.94 -6.51
N LYS A 244 25.05 -5.03 -6.19
CA LYS A 244 24.41 -6.36 -6.07
C LYS A 244 23.39 -6.37 -4.94
N ALA A 245 23.68 -5.76 -3.78
CA ALA A 245 22.73 -5.66 -2.67
C ALA A 245 21.47 -4.90 -3.07
N ALA A 246 21.62 -3.73 -3.72
CA ALA A 246 20.49 -2.96 -4.24
C ALA A 246 19.67 -3.76 -5.25
N ASN A 247 20.32 -4.48 -6.17
CA ASN A 247 19.62 -5.31 -7.16
C ASN A 247 18.88 -6.49 -6.52
N ASN A 248 19.45 -7.14 -5.50
CA ASN A 248 18.79 -8.23 -4.79
C ASN A 248 17.46 -7.80 -4.19
N GLU A 249 17.47 -6.67 -3.47
CA GLU A 249 16.24 -6.16 -2.85
C GLU A 249 15.29 -5.56 -3.88
N HIS A 250 15.81 -4.98 -4.96
CA HIS A 250 14.98 -4.51 -6.06
C HIS A 250 14.20 -5.66 -6.73
N VAL A 251 14.84 -6.82 -6.92
CA VAL A 251 14.16 -8.01 -7.43
C VAL A 251 13.10 -8.47 -6.43
N LEU A 252 13.44 -8.58 -5.17
CA LEU A 252 12.55 -9.07 -4.12
C LEU A 252 11.29 -8.20 -3.96
N GLN A 253 11.45 -6.89 -3.79
CA GLN A 253 10.31 -6.00 -3.52
C GLN A 253 9.59 -5.52 -4.78
N ASN A 254 10.32 -5.24 -5.86
CA ASN A 254 9.74 -4.56 -7.01
C ASN A 254 9.59 -5.47 -8.24
N GLN A 255 10.70 -6.03 -8.72
CA GLN A 255 10.75 -6.62 -10.05
C GLN A 255 9.95 -7.92 -10.15
N PHE A 256 9.97 -8.77 -9.12
CA PHE A 256 9.21 -10.01 -9.09
C PHE A 256 7.70 -9.73 -9.21
N LEU A 257 7.18 -8.78 -8.46
CA LEU A 257 5.76 -8.39 -8.50
C LEU A 257 5.39 -7.63 -9.79
N LEU A 258 6.28 -6.76 -10.29
CA LEU A 258 6.02 -6.01 -11.52
C LEU A 258 6.08 -6.92 -12.76
N ASP A 259 6.98 -7.90 -12.80
CA ASP A 259 7.02 -8.90 -13.86
C ASP A 259 5.70 -9.70 -13.88
N ALA A 260 5.24 -10.18 -12.72
CA ALA A 260 3.95 -10.87 -12.58
C ALA A 260 2.76 -9.98 -13.03
N THR A 261 2.78 -8.70 -12.66
CA THR A 261 1.69 -7.76 -12.99
C THR A 261 1.60 -7.48 -14.50
N PHE A 262 2.74 -7.21 -15.15
CA PHE A 262 2.75 -6.67 -16.52
C PHE A 262 3.10 -7.70 -17.59
N ARG A 263 3.85 -8.75 -17.24
CA ARG A 263 4.21 -9.85 -18.15
C ARG A 263 3.32 -11.08 -17.94
N GLY A 264 2.77 -11.22 -16.72
CA GLY A 264 2.14 -12.46 -16.28
C GLY A 264 3.13 -13.63 -16.24
N ASP A 265 4.41 -13.32 -16.10
CA ASP A 265 5.54 -14.24 -16.11
C ASP A 265 6.72 -13.57 -15.43
N TYR A 266 7.78 -14.31 -15.19
CA TYR A 266 9.01 -13.80 -14.59
C TYR A 266 10.13 -13.78 -15.62
N ALA A 267 10.82 -12.65 -15.77
CA ALA A 267 11.98 -12.56 -16.62
C ALA A 267 13.09 -13.50 -16.10
N PRO A 268 13.92 -14.08 -16.96
CA PRO A 268 14.96 -15.03 -16.54
C PRO A 268 15.91 -14.50 -15.46
N ASP A 269 16.29 -13.23 -15.53
CA ASP A 269 17.12 -12.56 -14.52
C ASP A 269 16.41 -12.39 -13.18
N THR A 270 15.11 -12.11 -13.21
CA THR A 270 14.24 -12.03 -12.02
C THR A 270 14.16 -13.39 -11.34
N LEU A 271 13.83 -14.43 -12.10
CA LEU A 271 13.64 -15.77 -11.56
C LEU A 271 14.94 -16.38 -11.03
N GLU A 272 16.07 -16.18 -11.74
CA GLU A 272 17.39 -16.60 -11.26
C GLU A 272 17.72 -15.96 -9.91
N CYS A 273 17.52 -14.66 -9.78
CA CYS A 273 17.78 -13.95 -8.54
C CYS A 273 16.83 -14.40 -7.41
N ALA A 274 15.53 -14.55 -7.69
CA ALA A 274 14.54 -15.00 -6.71
C ALA A 274 14.87 -16.41 -6.19
N ASN A 275 15.18 -17.37 -7.07
CA ASN A 275 15.56 -18.72 -6.68
C ASN A 275 16.85 -18.75 -5.85
N ARG A 276 17.83 -17.93 -6.21
CA ARG A 276 19.07 -17.80 -5.44
C ARG A 276 18.80 -17.23 -4.03
N LEU A 277 17.94 -16.25 -3.90
CA LEU A 277 17.57 -15.66 -2.61
C LEU A 277 16.73 -16.65 -1.77
N ALA A 278 15.77 -17.35 -2.37
CA ALA A 278 15.00 -18.39 -1.69
C ALA A 278 15.92 -19.48 -1.12
N ALA A 279 16.94 -19.90 -1.85
CA ALA A 279 17.91 -20.90 -1.41
C ALA A 279 18.75 -20.46 -0.19
N VAL A 280 18.90 -19.13 0.05
CA VAL A 280 19.59 -18.63 1.25
C VAL A 280 18.84 -19.05 2.53
N SER A 281 17.51 -19.10 2.49
CA SER A 281 16.68 -19.60 3.61
C SER A 281 16.47 -21.11 3.60
N GLY A 282 17.08 -21.84 2.65
CA GLY A 282 17.00 -23.29 2.54
C GLY A 282 15.72 -23.80 1.84
N GLY A 283 14.96 -22.91 1.18
CA GLY A 283 13.72 -23.24 0.49
C GLY A 283 13.81 -23.07 -1.04
N THR A 284 12.68 -23.33 -1.68
CA THR A 284 12.48 -23.18 -3.14
C THR A 284 11.13 -22.50 -3.40
N ILE A 285 10.96 -21.96 -4.59
CA ILE A 285 9.70 -21.37 -5.05
C ILE A 285 9.05 -22.36 -6.01
N GLU A 286 7.79 -22.71 -5.78
CA GLU A 286 7.00 -23.54 -6.68
C GLU A 286 6.16 -22.63 -7.60
N ILE A 287 6.45 -22.69 -8.88
CA ILE A 287 5.73 -21.98 -9.94
C ILE A 287 5.31 -23.01 -10.98
N LEU A 288 4.00 -23.21 -11.14
CA LEU A 288 3.46 -24.17 -12.10
C LEU A 288 3.26 -23.51 -13.47
N ASP A 289 3.42 -24.30 -14.54
CA ASP A 289 3.19 -23.79 -15.90
C ASP A 289 1.75 -23.26 -16.08
N GLU A 290 0.78 -23.94 -15.47
CA GLU A 290 -0.63 -23.51 -15.47
C GLU A 290 -0.86 -22.16 -14.76
N ASP A 291 -0.08 -21.84 -13.73
CA ASP A 291 -0.14 -20.55 -13.06
C ASP A 291 0.28 -19.43 -14.03
N LEU A 292 1.37 -19.66 -14.75
CA LEU A 292 1.88 -18.71 -15.72
C LEU A 292 0.95 -18.52 -16.92
N GLU A 293 0.23 -19.57 -17.35
CA GLU A 293 -0.79 -19.44 -18.41
C GLU A 293 -1.91 -18.49 -17.97
N ILE A 294 -2.46 -18.66 -16.75
CA ILE A 294 -3.48 -17.81 -16.17
C ILE A 294 -2.98 -16.36 -16.02
N MET A 295 -1.77 -16.20 -15.48
CA MET A 295 -1.17 -14.89 -15.22
C MET A 295 -0.91 -14.12 -16.52
N ARG A 296 -0.41 -14.77 -17.58
CA ARG A 296 -0.18 -14.15 -18.90
C ARG A 296 -1.47 -13.65 -19.53
N GLU A 297 -2.55 -14.41 -19.42
CA GLU A 297 -3.88 -13.99 -19.90
C GLU A 297 -4.36 -12.77 -19.10
N ALA A 298 -4.31 -12.81 -17.78
CA ALA A 298 -4.75 -11.73 -16.91
C ALA A 298 -3.97 -10.43 -17.10
N ALA A 299 -2.66 -10.49 -17.37
CA ALA A 299 -1.81 -9.33 -17.58
C ALA A 299 -2.31 -8.40 -18.72
N LEU A 300 -3.06 -8.93 -19.68
CA LEU A 300 -3.66 -8.16 -20.78
C LEU A 300 -4.81 -7.24 -20.31
N TYR A 301 -5.42 -7.58 -19.18
CA TYR A 301 -6.64 -6.95 -18.68
C TYR A 301 -6.40 -6.03 -17.46
N ASN A 302 -5.19 -5.91 -16.97
CA ASN A 302 -4.86 -4.91 -15.97
C ASN A 302 -5.06 -3.51 -16.52
N ASP A 303 -5.86 -2.68 -15.86
CA ASP A 303 -6.16 -1.32 -16.29
C ASP A 303 -5.19 -0.30 -15.70
N TYR A 304 -4.69 -0.57 -14.49
CA TYR A 304 -3.76 0.32 -13.81
C TYR A 304 -2.93 -0.40 -12.74
N LEU A 305 -1.87 0.27 -12.33
CA LEU A 305 -1.06 -0.08 -11.17
C LEU A 305 -1.27 0.96 -10.08
N GLY A 306 -1.63 0.53 -8.87
CA GLY A 306 -1.50 1.33 -7.67
C GLY A 306 -0.07 1.25 -7.13
N VAL A 307 0.50 2.40 -6.80
CA VAL A 307 1.84 2.51 -6.20
C VAL A 307 1.72 3.14 -4.84
N ASN A 308 2.04 2.38 -3.80
CA ASN A 308 2.30 2.92 -2.48
C ASN A 308 3.79 3.20 -2.36
N ASN A 309 4.14 4.44 -2.08
CA ASN A 309 5.54 4.85 -1.95
C ASN A 309 5.70 5.87 -0.85
N TYR A 310 6.58 5.61 0.10
CA TYR A 310 6.88 6.49 1.23
C TYR A 310 8.33 6.92 1.29
N GLN A 311 9.22 6.16 0.65
CA GLN A 311 10.66 6.33 0.73
C GLN A 311 11.37 5.61 -0.42
N CYS A 312 12.67 5.75 -0.49
CA CYS A 312 13.58 4.87 -1.21
C CYS A 312 14.51 4.17 -0.22
N ARG A 313 15.39 3.29 -0.70
CA ARG A 313 16.39 2.64 0.14
C ARG A 313 17.79 2.83 -0.44
N PHE A 314 18.75 3.01 0.46
CA PHE A 314 20.16 2.89 0.15
C PHE A 314 20.67 1.59 0.73
N LEU A 315 21.28 0.77 -0.12
CA LEU A 315 21.73 -0.58 0.21
C LEU A 315 23.26 -0.64 0.26
N LYS A 316 23.76 -1.34 1.27
CA LYS A 316 25.15 -1.72 1.38
C LYS A 316 25.26 -3.24 1.42
N ALA A 317 26.36 -3.77 0.91
CA ALA A 317 26.67 -5.19 1.00
C ALA A 317 26.76 -5.64 2.46
N TYR A 318 26.19 -6.83 2.73
CA TYR A 318 26.17 -7.42 4.06
C TYR A 318 26.35 -8.94 3.96
N ASP A 319 27.25 -9.48 4.75
CA ASP A 319 27.60 -10.91 4.78
C ASP A 319 27.40 -11.54 6.18
N GLY A 320 26.86 -10.76 7.12
CA GLY A 320 26.59 -11.22 8.49
C GLY A 320 25.27 -12.01 8.61
N GLU A 321 24.96 -12.37 9.86
CA GLU A 321 23.66 -13.00 10.20
C GLU A 321 22.52 -11.98 10.17
N ASN A 322 21.28 -12.48 10.02
CA ASN A 322 20.10 -11.64 9.97
C ASN A 322 19.96 -10.79 11.25
N ASP A 323 19.77 -9.47 11.08
CA ASP A 323 19.51 -8.53 12.19
C ASP A 323 18.34 -7.61 11.78
N LEU A 324 17.15 -7.95 12.27
CA LEU A 324 15.91 -7.28 11.94
C LEU A 324 15.28 -6.70 13.20
N HIS A 325 15.14 -5.37 13.23
CA HIS A 325 14.51 -4.63 14.31
C HIS A 325 13.60 -3.54 13.78
N HIS A 326 12.31 -3.66 14.04
CA HIS A 326 11.33 -2.66 13.64
C HIS A 326 11.28 -1.51 14.65
N ASN A 327 11.34 -0.26 14.15
CA ASN A 327 11.12 0.92 14.97
C ASN A 327 9.61 1.13 15.21
N GLY A 328 9.08 0.49 16.24
CA GLY A 328 7.66 0.58 16.64
C GLY A 328 7.33 1.80 17.52
N THR A 329 8.34 2.49 18.06
CA THR A 329 8.14 3.54 19.07
C THR A 329 8.30 4.97 18.53
N GLY A 330 8.91 5.14 17.35
CA GLY A 330 9.30 6.45 16.83
C GLY A 330 10.54 7.03 17.54
N GLU A 331 11.39 6.16 18.08
CA GLU A 331 12.71 6.52 18.57
C GLU A 331 13.73 6.39 17.44
N LYS A 332 14.16 7.53 16.91
CA LYS A 332 15.01 7.63 15.74
C LYS A 332 16.33 6.85 15.93
N GLY A 333 16.75 6.11 14.91
CA GLY A 333 17.98 5.32 14.91
C GLY A 333 17.86 3.93 15.53
N THR A 334 16.65 3.47 15.86
CA THR A 334 16.42 2.14 16.43
C THR A 334 16.08 1.08 15.40
N GLY A 335 15.62 1.47 14.20
CA GLY A 335 15.32 0.54 13.10
C GLY A 335 16.60 -0.10 12.53
N ARG A 336 16.56 -1.39 12.24
CA ARG A 336 17.63 -2.14 11.55
C ARG A 336 17.01 -3.15 10.59
N TRP A 337 17.57 -3.17 9.38
CA TRP A 337 17.20 -4.18 8.40
C TRP A 337 18.47 -4.71 7.72
N ARG A 338 18.89 -5.91 8.12
CA ARG A 338 20.04 -6.62 7.61
C ARG A 338 19.63 -8.05 7.32
N VAL A 339 19.66 -8.43 6.05
CA VAL A 339 19.23 -9.75 5.62
C VAL A 339 20.34 -10.44 4.85
N LYS A 340 20.71 -11.61 5.35
CA LYS A 340 21.72 -12.48 4.74
C LYS A 340 21.36 -12.81 3.28
N GLY A 341 22.29 -12.61 2.38
CA GLY A 341 22.10 -12.84 0.94
C GLY A 341 21.50 -11.65 0.18
N ILE A 342 20.92 -10.68 0.88
CA ILE A 342 20.38 -9.45 0.27
C ILE A 342 21.36 -8.29 0.49
N GLY A 343 21.44 -7.74 1.69
CA GLY A 343 22.19 -6.56 2.04
C GLY A 343 21.71 -5.93 3.35
N GLU A 344 22.14 -4.69 3.61
CA GLU A 344 21.66 -3.88 4.73
C GLU A 344 21.12 -2.53 4.25
N HIS A 345 20.04 -2.07 4.90
CA HIS A 345 19.55 -0.69 4.75
C HIS A 345 20.48 0.27 5.50
N VAL A 346 20.86 1.34 4.85
CA VAL A 346 21.71 2.37 5.43
C VAL A 346 21.13 3.75 5.18
N ASN A 347 21.36 4.66 6.12
CA ASN A 347 21.02 6.06 5.93
C ASN A 347 22.15 6.75 5.18
N LYS A 348 21.84 7.33 4.02
CA LYS A 348 22.81 8.12 3.26
C LYS A 348 23.13 9.40 4.02
N PRO A 349 24.40 9.74 4.25
CA PRO A 349 24.77 10.99 4.92
C PRO A 349 24.13 12.22 4.27
N GLY A 350 23.54 13.09 5.09
CA GLY A 350 22.87 14.31 4.63
C GLY A 350 21.44 14.14 4.14
N VAL A 351 20.94 12.91 4.08
CA VAL A 351 19.54 12.64 3.77
C VAL A 351 18.70 12.55 5.06
N PRO A 352 17.65 13.35 5.23
CA PRO A 352 16.85 13.33 6.45
C PRO A 352 16.00 12.06 6.54
N THR A 353 15.60 11.73 7.78
CA THR A 353 14.67 10.62 8.07
C THR A 353 13.53 11.12 8.95
N THR A 354 12.39 10.42 8.90
CA THR A 354 11.30 10.59 9.87
C THR A 354 11.71 10.06 11.26
N ASP A 355 10.87 10.25 12.27
CA ASP A 355 11.08 9.68 13.62
C ASP A 355 11.09 8.14 13.61
N TRP A 356 10.49 7.52 12.60
CA TRP A 356 10.45 6.06 12.39
C TRP A 356 11.53 5.54 11.44
N ASP A 357 12.62 6.32 11.24
CA ASP A 357 13.77 5.98 10.39
C ASP A 357 13.45 5.83 8.88
N TRP A 358 12.32 6.36 8.42
CA TRP A 358 12.00 6.36 7.00
C TRP A 358 12.71 7.49 6.29
N ILE A 359 13.40 7.17 5.20
CA ILE A 359 14.23 8.12 4.44
C ILE A 359 13.33 9.11 3.69
N ILE A 360 13.60 10.40 3.86
CA ILE A 360 12.91 11.46 3.11
C ILE A 360 13.76 11.80 1.88
N TYR A 361 13.43 11.15 0.77
CA TYR A 361 14.12 11.32 -0.52
C TYR A 361 13.12 11.25 -1.69
N PRO A 362 12.39 12.34 -1.94
CA PRO A 362 11.27 12.36 -2.90
C PRO A 362 11.67 12.05 -4.35
N GLU A 363 12.94 12.30 -4.74
CA GLU A 363 13.48 11.93 -6.04
C GLU A 363 13.36 10.42 -6.32
N GLY A 364 13.38 9.59 -5.28
CA GLY A 364 13.19 8.15 -5.40
C GLY A 364 11.85 7.75 -6.00
N LEU A 365 10.80 8.55 -5.80
CA LEU A 365 9.51 8.35 -6.49
C LEU A 365 9.63 8.58 -8.00
N PHE A 366 10.30 9.64 -8.41
CA PHE A 366 10.55 9.90 -9.84
C PHE A 366 11.32 8.75 -10.50
N ASP A 367 12.43 8.34 -9.90
CA ASP A 367 13.27 7.27 -10.44
C ASP A 367 12.50 5.95 -10.55
N LEU A 368 11.67 5.64 -9.55
CA LEU A 368 10.79 4.47 -9.57
C LEU A 368 9.80 4.51 -10.73
N LEU A 369 9.11 5.64 -10.90
CA LEU A 369 8.08 5.79 -11.94
C LEU A 369 8.69 5.75 -13.35
N VAL A 370 9.85 6.35 -13.54
CA VAL A 370 10.60 6.29 -14.81
C VAL A 370 11.08 4.86 -15.08
N TYR A 371 11.56 4.16 -14.05
CA TYR A 371 11.93 2.74 -14.17
C TYR A 371 10.74 1.90 -14.64
N ILE A 372 9.56 2.04 -14.01
CA ILE A 372 8.34 1.30 -14.40
C ILE A 372 8.01 1.57 -15.88
N LYS A 373 7.99 2.84 -16.28
CA LYS A 373 7.71 3.23 -17.68
C LYS A 373 8.68 2.61 -18.67
N GLN A 374 9.97 2.55 -18.34
CA GLN A 374 11.01 2.03 -19.24
C GLN A 374 11.00 0.50 -19.34
N ARG A 375 10.82 -0.19 -18.22
CA ARG A 375 10.87 -1.66 -18.18
C ARG A 375 9.56 -2.32 -18.57
N TYR A 376 8.42 -1.64 -18.33
CA TYR A 376 7.07 -2.16 -18.58
C TYR A 376 6.26 -1.19 -19.45
N PRO A 377 6.64 -1.02 -20.74
CA PRO A 377 6.02 -0.02 -21.63
C PRO A 377 4.55 -0.31 -21.94
N ASN A 378 4.05 -1.48 -21.56
CA ASN A 378 2.65 -1.88 -21.69
C ASN A 378 1.77 -1.48 -20.49
N TYR A 379 2.32 -0.81 -19.44
CA TYR A 379 1.47 -0.24 -18.40
C TYR A 379 0.51 0.80 -19.01
N LYS A 380 -0.72 0.83 -18.50
CA LYS A 380 -1.75 1.76 -19.03
C LYS A 380 -1.79 3.04 -18.21
N GLN A 381 -1.96 2.94 -16.89
CA GLN A 381 -2.04 4.09 -15.97
C GLN A 381 -1.50 3.71 -14.60
N ILE A 382 -0.94 4.68 -13.89
CA ILE A 382 -0.50 4.56 -12.50
C ILE A 382 -1.36 5.49 -11.64
N PHE A 383 -1.73 5.03 -10.44
CA PHE A 383 -2.19 5.88 -9.34
C PHE A 383 -1.17 5.79 -8.20
N ILE A 384 -0.78 6.92 -7.63
CA ILE A 384 -0.10 6.90 -6.33
C ILE A 384 -1.19 6.67 -5.29
N THR A 385 -1.33 5.42 -4.87
CA THR A 385 -2.42 4.96 -4.02
C THR A 385 -2.16 5.18 -2.55
N GLU A 386 -0.90 5.39 -2.17
CA GLU A 386 -0.50 5.89 -0.87
C GLU A 386 0.84 6.64 -0.96
N ASN A 387 0.89 7.80 -0.34
CA ASN A 387 2.10 8.53 0.03
C ASN A 387 1.77 9.38 1.25
N GLY A 388 2.69 9.51 2.20
CA GLY A 388 2.46 10.29 3.41
C GLY A 388 3.59 10.15 4.41
N MET A 389 3.52 10.91 5.49
CA MET A 389 4.50 10.90 6.54
C MET A 389 3.84 10.71 7.91
N GLY A 390 4.26 9.67 8.62
CA GLY A 390 3.94 9.53 10.03
C GLY A 390 4.63 10.62 10.85
N TYR A 391 3.87 11.30 11.71
CA TYR A 391 4.35 12.40 12.54
C TYR A 391 3.70 12.36 13.92
N LYS A 392 4.34 12.97 14.93
CA LYS A 392 3.85 12.98 16.32
C LYS A 392 2.84 14.10 16.59
N ASP A 393 2.32 14.75 15.61
CA ASP A 393 1.28 15.78 15.56
C ASP A 393 1.07 16.55 16.88
N PRO A 394 1.69 17.72 17.08
CA PRO A 394 1.56 18.49 18.29
C PRO A 394 0.18 19.18 18.34
N TYR A 395 -0.83 18.50 18.90
CA TYR A 395 -2.16 19.09 19.07
C TYR A 395 -2.11 20.15 20.17
N LYS A 396 -2.37 21.38 19.79
CA LYS A 396 -2.34 22.52 20.72
C LYS A 396 -3.45 23.52 20.37
N ASP A 397 -4.16 24.00 21.39
CA ASP A 397 -5.20 25.01 21.25
C ASP A 397 -6.27 24.71 20.19
N GLY A 398 -6.59 23.43 20.02
CA GLY A 398 -7.60 22.97 19.04
C GLY A 398 -7.09 22.82 17.61
N PHE A 399 -5.78 22.84 17.38
CA PHE A 399 -5.16 22.80 16.06
C PHE A 399 -3.89 21.95 16.04
N VAL A 400 -3.53 21.45 14.86
CA VAL A 400 -2.26 20.78 14.58
C VAL A 400 -1.54 21.51 13.44
N ASP A 401 -0.40 22.11 13.78
CA ASP A 401 0.54 22.66 12.80
C ASP A 401 1.52 21.55 12.40
N ASP A 402 1.25 20.91 11.26
CA ASP A 402 2.02 19.79 10.73
C ASP A 402 2.83 20.20 9.49
N GLN A 403 3.50 21.35 9.54
CA GLN A 403 4.34 21.85 8.45
C GLN A 403 5.33 20.81 7.88
N PRO A 404 6.00 19.95 8.69
CA PRO A 404 6.86 18.89 8.14
C PRO A 404 6.13 17.91 7.21
N ARG A 405 4.83 17.65 7.44
CA ARG A 405 4.01 16.82 6.54
C ARG A 405 3.71 17.55 5.23
N ILE A 406 3.43 18.85 5.29
CA ILE A 406 3.24 19.67 4.09
C ILE A 406 4.51 19.65 3.24
N ASP A 407 5.68 19.92 3.82
CA ASP A 407 6.95 19.95 3.14
C ASP A 407 7.27 18.60 2.46
N TYR A 408 6.95 17.49 3.15
CA TYR A 408 7.12 16.13 2.61
C TYR A 408 6.22 15.90 1.39
N ILE A 409 4.92 16.19 1.51
CA ILE A 409 3.93 15.95 0.45
C ILE A 409 4.23 16.84 -0.76
N GLU A 410 4.50 18.13 -0.52
CA GLU A 410 4.80 19.08 -1.59
C GLU A 410 5.99 18.62 -2.44
N GLN A 411 7.06 18.16 -1.81
CA GLN A 411 8.23 17.69 -2.55
C GLN A 411 7.94 16.42 -3.35
N HIS A 412 7.16 15.47 -2.82
CA HIS A 412 6.73 14.29 -3.57
C HIS A 412 5.85 14.66 -4.75
N LEU A 413 4.91 15.58 -4.59
CA LEU A 413 4.07 16.07 -5.68
C LEU A 413 4.87 16.81 -6.77
N ARG A 414 5.91 17.56 -6.40
CA ARG A 414 6.81 18.20 -7.36
C ARG A 414 7.59 17.17 -8.20
N TRP A 415 8.09 16.11 -7.59
CA TRP A 415 8.77 15.03 -8.32
C TRP A 415 7.79 14.18 -9.13
N LEU A 416 6.55 14.02 -8.67
CA LEU A 416 5.48 13.38 -9.43
C LEU A 416 5.17 14.16 -10.72
N LEU A 417 5.03 15.48 -10.63
CA LEU A 417 4.83 16.33 -11.81
C LEU A 417 5.99 16.20 -12.81
N LYS A 418 7.24 16.15 -12.35
CA LYS A 418 8.40 15.89 -13.22
C LYS A 418 8.32 14.52 -13.91
N ALA A 419 7.84 13.49 -13.22
CA ALA A 419 7.62 12.18 -13.83
C ALA A 419 6.53 12.25 -14.93
N MET A 420 5.45 13.00 -14.69
CA MET A 420 4.41 13.25 -15.68
C MET A 420 4.94 14.04 -16.90
N GLU A 421 5.80 15.04 -16.67
CA GLU A 421 6.45 15.81 -17.76
C GLU A 421 7.31 14.93 -18.67
N VAL A 422 7.97 13.89 -18.16
CA VAL A 422 8.70 12.91 -18.98
C VAL A 422 7.80 11.78 -19.49
N GLY A 423 6.47 11.94 -19.37
CA GLY A 423 5.45 11.10 -19.98
C GLY A 423 5.08 9.85 -19.18
N VAL A 424 5.23 9.85 -17.86
CA VAL A 424 4.57 8.84 -17.01
C VAL A 424 3.09 9.19 -16.92
N ASN A 425 2.21 8.21 -17.21
CA ASN A 425 0.76 8.40 -17.13
C ASN A 425 0.28 8.15 -15.70
N VAL A 426 0.05 9.25 -14.94
CA VAL A 426 -0.43 9.20 -13.56
C VAL A 426 -1.84 9.80 -13.48
N GLY A 427 -2.80 9.02 -12.97
CA GLY A 427 -4.21 9.42 -12.88
C GLY A 427 -4.62 10.09 -11.57
N GLY A 428 -3.81 9.97 -10.52
CA GLY A 428 -4.16 10.56 -9.21
C GLY A 428 -3.13 10.26 -8.12
N TYR A 429 -3.36 10.93 -7.00
CA TYR A 429 -2.53 10.83 -5.81
C TYR A 429 -3.44 10.76 -4.57
N PHE A 430 -3.24 9.74 -3.77
CA PHE A 430 -3.96 9.50 -2.53
C PHE A 430 -3.01 9.64 -1.35
N LEU A 431 -3.33 10.55 -0.45
CA LEU A 431 -2.56 10.68 0.78
C LEU A 431 -2.86 9.50 1.72
N TRP A 432 -1.84 8.91 2.27
CA TRP A 432 -1.95 8.08 3.46
C TRP A 432 -1.68 8.93 4.70
N SER A 433 -2.73 9.24 5.46
CA SER A 433 -4.12 8.77 5.38
C SER A 433 -5.11 9.95 5.37
N LEU A 434 -6.37 9.66 5.04
CA LEU A 434 -7.43 10.67 5.07
C LEU A 434 -7.57 11.25 6.49
N GLN A 435 -7.84 10.40 7.48
CA GLN A 435 -7.88 10.75 8.90
C GLN A 435 -6.83 9.96 9.68
N ASP A 436 -6.52 10.40 10.91
CA ASP A 436 -5.72 9.59 11.80
C ASP A 436 -6.41 8.26 12.08
N GLN A 437 -5.64 7.19 12.14
CA GLN A 437 -6.13 5.84 12.21
C GLN A 437 -5.21 4.93 13.01
N PHE A 438 -5.65 3.70 13.26
CA PHE A 438 -4.81 2.65 13.82
C PHE A 438 -3.68 2.29 12.84
N SER A 439 -2.44 2.34 13.31
CA SER A 439 -1.26 1.92 12.55
C SER A 439 -0.80 0.54 13.00
N TRP A 440 -0.73 -0.42 12.09
CA TRP A 440 -0.53 -1.86 12.30
C TRP A 440 0.43 -2.23 13.44
N THR A 441 1.64 -1.70 13.44
CA THR A 441 2.69 -2.02 14.41
C THR A 441 2.95 -0.90 15.43
N ASN A 442 2.40 0.30 15.20
CA ASN A 442 2.62 1.48 16.03
C ASN A 442 1.37 1.91 16.83
N GLY A 443 0.21 1.27 16.60
CA GLY A 443 -1.05 1.63 17.25
C GLY A 443 -1.48 3.06 16.91
N TYR A 444 -1.67 3.89 17.92
CA TYR A 444 -2.13 5.27 17.77
C TYR A 444 -1.01 6.32 17.89
N ASN A 445 0.23 5.89 18.04
CA ASN A 445 1.37 6.79 18.27
C ASN A 445 1.90 7.44 16.99
N LYS A 446 1.62 6.85 15.82
CA LYS A 446 2.08 7.31 14.52
C LYS A 446 0.89 7.79 13.70
N ARG A 447 0.78 9.10 13.57
CA ARG A 447 -0.34 9.75 12.91
C ARG A 447 0.02 10.13 11.49
N TYR A 448 -0.88 9.90 10.55
CA TYR A 448 -0.68 10.18 9.12
C TYR A 448 -1.75 11.10 8.52
N GLY A 449 -2.89 11.24 9.21
CA GLY A 449 -4.09 11.86 8.64
C GLY A 449 -3.97 13.34 8.33
N PHE A 450 -4.75 13.82 7.38
CA PHE A 450 -5.09 15.23 7.21
C PHE A 450 -6.02 15.71 8.32
N PHE A 451 -6.91 14.84 8.76
CA PHE A 451 -7.81 15.11 9.86
C PHE A 451 -7.27 14.45 11.13
N TYR A 452 -7.00 15.27 12.13
CA TYR A 452 -6.68 14.78 13.46
C TYR A 452 -7.93 14.11 14.04
N VAL A 453 -7.78 12.91 14.58
CA VAL A 453 -8.83 12.21 15.30
C VAL A 453 -8.48 12.19 16.78
N ASP A 454 -9.36 12.75 17.60
CA ASP A 454 -9.36 12.48 19.03
C ASP A 454 -9.99 11.10 19.25
N PHE A 455 -9.17 10.10 19.55
CA PHE A 455 -9.63 8.72 19.63
C PHE A 455 -10.55 8.42 20.85
N GLU A 456 -10.66 9.36 21.81
CA GLU A 456 -11.61 9.23 22.91
C GLU A 456 -12.99 9.77 22.54
N THR A 457 -13.05 10.91 21.86
CA THR A 457 -14.30 11.58 21.51
C THR A 457 -14.72 11.37 20.06
N GLN A 458 -13.85 10.80 19.24
CA GLN A 458 -14.01 10.63 17.80
C GLN A 458 -14.20 11.94 17.02
N LYS A 459 -13.83 13.07 17.62
CA LYS A 459 -13.88 14.36 16.94
C LYS A 459 -12.78 14.46 15.89
N ARG A 460 -13.16 14.91 14.68
CA ARG A 460 -12.21 15.25 13.61
C ARG A 460 -11.86 16.74 13.68
N THR A 461 -10.57 17.05 13.50
CA THR A 461 -10.06 18.43 13.40
C THR A 461 -9.11 18.53 12.22
N PRO A 462 -9.39 19.37 11.21
CA PRO A 462 -8.48 19.56 10.09
C PRO A 462 -7.13 20.10 10.55
N LYS A 463 -6.02 19.50 10.06
CA LYS A 463 -4.66 19.95 10.31
C LYS A 463 -4.23 21.01 9.29
N ALA A 464 -3.10 21.65 9.50
CA ALA A 464 -2.55 22.61 8.54
C ALA A 464 -2.39 21.99 7.14
N SER A 465 -1.95 20.74 7.08
CA SER A 465 -1.83 19.97 5.82
C SER A 465 -3.15 19.81 5.09
N ALA A 466 -4.28 19.66 5.77
CA ALA A 466 -5.59 19.57 5.13
C ALA A 466 -5.96 20.87 4.39
N TYR A 467 -5.74 22.02 5.02
CA TYR A 467 -5.99 23.31 4.39
C TYR A 467 -5.06 23.59 3.21
N TRP A 468 -3.79 23.22 3.33
CA TRP A 468 -2.83 23.32 2.25
C TRP A 468 -3.24 22.41 1.06
N TYR A 469 -3.59 21.15 1.33
CA TYR A 469 -4.00 20.22 0.27
C TYR A 469 -5.32 20.64 -0.40
N LYS A 470 -6.27 21.21 0.35
CA LYS A 470 -7.48 21.84 -0.21
C LYS A 470 -7.11 22.88 -1.26
N HIS A 471 -6.15 23.76 -0.96
CA HIS A 471 -5.68 24.77 -1.91
C HIS A 471 -5.08 24.12 -3.17
N VAL A 472 -4.22 23.12 -2.99
CA VAL A 472 -3.62 22.37 -4.14
C VAL A 472 -4.70 21.69 -4.99
N ALA A 473 -5.68 21.03 -4.37
CA ALA A 473 -6.77 20.35 -5.09
C ALA A 473 -7.63 21.34 -5.89
N GLN A 474 -7.92 22.52 -5.33
CA GLN A 474 -8.73 23.56 -5.97
C GLN A 474 -7.98 24.28 -7.10
N THR A 475 -6.71 24.60 -6.91
CA THR A 475 -5.89 25.35 -7.89
C THR A 475 -5.21 24.41 -8.90
N ARG A 476 -5.04 23.13 -8.56
CA ARG A 476 -4.23 22.13 -9.27
C ARG A 476 -2.77 22.52 -9.43
N ARG A 477 -2.25 23.35 -8.51
CA ARG A 477 -0.89 23.91 -8.54
C ARG A 477 -0.20 23.78 -7.19
N LEU A 478 1.12 23.73 -7.27
CA LEU A 478 2.02 23.78 -6.11
C LEU A 478 2.66 25.17 -6.09
N ASP A 479 1.99 26.13 -5.52
CA ASP A 479 2.45 27.54 -5.40
C ASP A 479 3.42 27.70 -4.26
#